data_60ca0a3328bae0e5ae05bbbeafd1dcae
#
_entry.id   60ca0a3328bae0e5ae05bbbeafd1dcae
#
_cell.length_a   1.000
_cell.length_b   1.000
_cell.length_c   1.000
_cell.angle_alpha   90.00
_cell.angle_beta   90.00
_cell.angle_gamma   90.00
#
_symmetry.space_group_name_H-M   'P 1'
#
loop_
_entity.id
_entity.type
_entity.pdbx_description
1 polymer ?
#
loop_
_entity_poly.entity_id
_entity_poly.type
_entity_poly.pdbx_seq_one_letter_code
_entity_poly.pdbx_strand_id
1 'polypeptide(L)'
;GQAFAKLGKKSVIALREPSLGPCFGIKGGAAGGGYSQVVPMEDLNLHFTGDFHAITSANNLLAAMLDNHIQQGNALGIDPRQIVWKRCVDMNDRVLRNIVVGLGRKTDGMVREDHFVITVASEIMAILCLADDLADLKKRLGRIIVAYNFNGDPVTADDLQATGAMTALLKDAIKPNLIQTLEHTPALVHGG
;
A
#
# COMPACT_ATOMS: atom_id res chain seq x y z
N GLY A 1 0.05 24.05 -12.58
CA GLY A 1 -0.08 23.79 -14.04
C GLY A 1 -0.68 24.98 -14.77
N GLN A 2 -1.95 25.34 -14.52
CA GLN A 2 -2.67 26.39 -15.26
C GLN A 2 -1.93 27.72 -15.34
N ALA A 3 -1.41 28.24 -14.23
CA ALA A 3 -0.68 29.52 -14.24
C ALA A 3 0.57 29.43 -15.13
N PHE A 4 1.32 28.34 -15.06
CA PHE A 4 2.48 28.16 -15.94
C PHE A 4 2.09 28.06 -17.41
N ALA A 5 1.01 27.36 -17.74
CA ALA A 5 0.50 27.28 -19.10
C ALA A 5 0.12 28.66 -19.65
N LYS A 6 -0.59 29.48 -18.86
CA LYS A 6 -0.95 30.88 -19.22
C LYS A 6 0.27 31.79 -19.40
N LEU A 7 1.35 31.51 -18.68
CA LEU A 7 2.63 32.23 -18.80
C LEU A 7 3.52 31.68 -19.92
N GLY A 8 3.02 30.73 -20.72
CA GLY A 8 3.79 30.09 -21.79
C GLY A 8 4.96 29.22 -21.30
N LYS A 9 4.94 28.79 -20.06
CA LYS A 9 5.96 27.94 -19.47
C LYS A 9 5.60 26.47 -19.60
N LYS A 10 6.56 25.65 -20.02
CA LYS A 10 6.41 24.19 -20.01
C LYS A 10 6.48 23.68 -18.58
N SER A 11 5.51 22.86 -18.18
CA SER A 11 5.46 22.24 -16.85
C SER A 11 4.88 20.84 -16.93
N VAL A 12 5.24 20.01 -15.97
CA VAL A 12 4.62 18.69 -15.71
C VAL A 12 4.16 18.71 -14.25
N ILE A 13 2.98 18.17 -14.00
CA ILE A 13 2.41 18.08 -12.66
C ILE A 13 2.73 16.68 -12.14
N ALA A 14 3.19 16.56 -10.89
CA ALA A 14 3.38 15.29 -10.21
C ALA A 14 2.42 15.20 -9.03
N LEU A 15 1.61 14.15 -9.00
CA LEU A 15 0.57 13.91 -7.99
C LEU A 15 0.72 12.52 -7.39
N ARG A 16 0.31 12.39 -6.14
CA ARG A 16 0.01 11.09 -5.54
C ARG A 16 -1.42 10.67 -5.92
N GLU A 17 -1.61 9.37 -6.12
CA GLU A 17 -2.95 8.80 -6.20
C GLU A 17 -3.70 9.05 -4.89
N PRO A 18 -4.97 9.50 -4.94
CA PRO A 18 -5.73 9.74 -3.71
C PRO A 18 -6.21 8.45 -3.07
N SER A 19 -6.17 8.39 -1.73
CA SER A 19 -6.78 7.33 -0.95
C SER A 19 -8.31 7.48 -0.92
N LEU A 20 -9.05 6.36 -0.96
CA LEU A 20 -10.52 6.36 -0.93
C LEU A 20 -11.07 6.98 0.36
N GLY A 21 -10.47 6.68 1.50
CA GLY A 21 -10.93 7.22 2.77
C GLY A 21 -10.99 8.75 2.78
N PRO A 22 -9.91 9.47 2.47
CA PRO A 22 -9.93 10.93 2.29
C PRO A 22 -10.82 11.44 1.17
N CYS A 23 -10.97 10.70 0.05
CA CYS A 23 -11.87 11.10 -1.05
C CYS A 23 -13.34 11.20 -0.62
N PHE A 24 -13.80 10.27 0.19
CA PHE A 24 -15.15 10.27 0.76
C PHE A 24 -15.24 11.05 2.08
N GLY A 25 -14.14 11.61 2.57
CA GLY A 25 -14.06 12.42 3.76
C GLY A 25 -13.99 13.92 3.48
N ILE A 26 -13.60 14.69 4.48
CA ILE A 26 -13.52 16.16 4.40
C ILE A 26 -12.38 16.63 3.48
N LYS A 27 -11.31 15.82 3.31
CA LYS A 27 -10.11 16.25 2.58
C LYS A 27 -10.23 16.16 1.04
N GLY A 28 -11.19 15.40 0.53
CA GLY A 28 -11.35 15.19 -0.91
C GLY A 28 -10.20 14.44 -1.58
N GLY A 29 -10.24 14.35 -2.91
CA GLY A 29 -9.22 13.69 -3.72
C GLY A 29 -8.07 14.61 -4.15
N ALA A 30 -7.05 14.04 -4.82
CA ALA A 30 -5.88 14.77 -5.31
C ALA A 30 -6.01 15.29 -6.73
N ALA A 31 -7.03 14.89 -7.49
CA ALA A 31 -7.19 15.25 -8.90
C ALA A 31 -7.61 16.71 -9.15
N GLY A 32 -7.77 17.51 -8.09
CA GLY A 32 -8.18 18.90 -8.15
C GLY A 32 -9.70 19.08 -8.07
N GLY A 33 -10.15 20.31 -8.17
CA GLY A 33 -11.56 20.69 -8.11
C GLY A 33 -11.84 21.99 -8.83
N GLY A 34 -13.14 22.32 -9.03
CA GLY A 34 -13.54 23.52 -9.72
C GLY A 34 -13.03 23.55 -11.17
N TYR A 35 -12.36 24.62 -11.52
CA TYR A 35 -11.82 24.82 -12.86
C TYR A 35 -10.44 24.21 -13.09
N SER A 36 -9.77 23.72 -12.05
CA SER A 36 -8.42 23.14 -12.13
C SER A 36 -8.50 21.66 -11.84
N GLN A 37 -8.50 20.83 -12.88
CA GLN A 37 -8.65 19.39 -12.75
C GLN A 37 -7.63 18.64 -13.60
N VAL A 38 -7.20 17.48 -13.08
CA VAL A 38 -6.54 16.44 -13.84
C VAL A 38 -7.59 15.42 -14.26
N VAL A 39 -7.56 14.96 -15.49
CA VAL A 39 -8.59 14.09 -16.06
C VAL A 39 -8.05 12.71 -16.40
N PRO A 40 -8.86 11.66 -16.20
CA PRO A 40 -10.25 11.63 -15.69
C PRO A 40 -10.31 11.73 -14.15
N MET A 41 -10.92 12.80 -13.63
CA MET A 41 -10.85 13.14 -12.20
C MET A 41 -11.61 12.14 -11.30
N GLU A 42 -12.83 11.77 -11.70
CA GLU A 42 -13.65 10.83 -10.93
C GLU A 42 -12.99 9.45 -10.86
N ASP A 43 -12.53 8.95 -11.99
CA ASP A 43 -11.86 7.64 -12.05
C ASP A 43 -10.57 7.60 -11.23
N LEU A 44 -9.76 8.69 -11.28
CA LEU A 44 -8.54 8.80 -10.49
C LEU A 44 -8.82 8.77 -8.98
N ASN A 45 -9.91 9.44 -8.56
CA ASN A 45 -10.32 9.44 -7.17
C ASN A 45 -10.88 8.08 -6.70
N LEU A 46 -11.25 7.19 -7.62
CA LEU A 46 -11.83 5.87 -7.36
C LEU A 46 -10.89 4.71 -7.73
N HIS A 47 -9.59 4.90 -7.61
CA HIS A 47 -8.55 3.88 -7.84
C HIS A 47 -8.46 3.36 -9.29
N PHE A 48 -8.78 4.17 -10.25
CA PHE A 48 -8.66 3.82 -11.66
C PHE A 48 -7.25 3.31 -12.05
N THR A 49 -6.18 3.85 -11.45
CA THR A 49 -4.80 3.44 -11.74
C THR A 49 -4.49 2.02 -11.24
N GLY A 50 -5.14 1.57 -10.18
CA GLY A 50 -4.91 0.28 -9.54
C GLY A 50 -3.72 0.21 -8.59
N ASP A 51 -2.94 1.26 -8.41
CA ASP A 51 -1.74 1.27 -7.58
C ASP A 51 -2.06 0.98 -6.11
N PHE A 52 -3.08 1.63 -5.55
CA PHE A 52 -3.53 1.37 -4.17
C PHE A 52 -4.08 -0.05 -4.00
N HIS A 53 -4.77 -0.56 -5.01
CA HIS A 53 -5.25 -1.94 -4.97
C HIS A 53 -4.09 -2.93 -4.95
N ALA A 54 -3.04 -2.69 -5.74
CA ALA A 54 -1.82 -3.50 -5.75
C ALA A 54 -1.10 -3.46 -4.40
N ILE A 55 -0.96 -2.27 -3.80
CA ILE A 55 -0.34 -2.09 -2.48
C ILE A 55 -1.14 -2.84 -1.40
N THR A 56 -2.47 -2.67 -1.37
CA THR A 56 -3.36 -3.37 -0.43
C THR A 56 -3.22 -4.88 -0.57
N SER A 57 -3.21 -5.38 -1.81
CA SER A 57 -3.08 -6.81 -2.09
C SER A 57 -1.74 -7.37 -1.63
N ALA A 58 -0.63 -6.70 -1.92
CA ALA A 58 0.71 -7.12 -1.50
C ALA A 58 0.87 -7.09 0.03
N ASN A 59 0.35 -6.04 0.68
CA ASN A 59 0.37 -5.91 2.14
C ASN A 59 -0.39 -7.05 2.83
N ASN A 60 -1.60 -7.33 2.37
CA ASN A 60 -2.46 -8.32 2.99
C ASN A 60 -2.03 -9.76 2.64
N LEU A 61 -1.41 -9.96 1.46
CA LEU A 61 -0.74 -11.24 1.15
C LEU A 61 0.34 -11.55 2.18
N LEU A 62 1.24 -10.59 2.48
CA LEU A 62 2.30 -10.78 3.46
C LEU A 62 1.73 -11.10 4.85
N ALA A 63 0.67 -10.40 5.29
CA ALA A 63 -0.01 -10.67 6.54
C ALA A 63 -0.65 -12.07 6.57
N ALA A 64 -1.26 -12.50 5.48
CA ALA A 64 -1.86 -13.82 5.38
C ALA A 64 -0.80 -14.95 5.38
N MET A 65 0.33 -14.73 4.70
CA MET A 65 1.45 -15.68 4.69
C MET A 65 2.09 -15.83 6.07
N LEU A 66 2.23 -14.73 6.81
CA LEU A 66 2.69 -14.73 8.20
C LEU A 66 1.79 -15.60 9.08
N ASP A 67 0.47 -15.37 9.06
CA ASP A 67 -0.48 -16.15 9.86
C ASP A 67 -0.53 -17.61 9.44
N ASN A 68 -0.45 -17.89 8.13
CA ASN A 68 -0.38 -19.26 7.63
C ASN A 68 0.90 -19.95 8.08
N HIS A 69 2.06 -19.27 8.10
CA HIS A 69 3.32 -19.82 8.58
C HIS A 69 3.20 -20.25 10.04
N ILE A 70 2.63 -19.41 10.90
CA ILE A 70 2.39 -19.72 12.31
C ILE A 70 1.46 -20.94 12.44
N GLN A 71 0.39 -20.98 11.67
CA GLN A 71 -0.61 -22.06 11.69
C GLN A 71 -0.03 -23.41 11.20
N GLN A 72 0.90 -23.39 10.26
CA GLN A 72 1.50 -24.57 9.63
C GLN A 72 2.77 -25.07 10.36
N GLY A 73 2.93 -24.76 11.63
CA GLY A 73 3.98 -25.31 12.46
C GLY A 73 5.09 -24.33 12.86
N ASN A 74 5.02 -23.08 12.39
CA ASN A 74 5.87 -21.97 12.86
C ASN A 74 7.38 -22.30 12.88
N ALA A 75 7.90 -22.79 11.76
CA ALA A 75 9.30 -23.21 11.66
C ALA A 75 10.32 -22.08 11.98
N LEU A 76 9.93 -20.82 11.77
CA LEU A 76 10.75 -19.65 12.10
C LEU A 76 10.67 -19.25 13.57
N GLY A 77 9.83 -19.91 14.37
CA GLY A 77 9.67 -19.63 15.80
C GLY A 77 9.13 -18.23 16.09
N ILE A 78 8.23 -17.72 15.26
CA ILE A 78 7.63 -16.40 15.43
C ILE A 78 6.85 -16.34 16.74
N ASP A 79 7.11 -15.32 17.57
CA ASP A 79 6.26 -15.04 18.74
C ASP A 79 5.00 -14.28 18.29
N PRO A 80 3.80 -14.87 18.41
CA PRO A 80 2.57 -14.20 17.99
C PRO A 80 2.28 -12.88 18.68
N ARG A 81 2.93 -12.62 19.82
CA ARG A 81 2.83 -11.35 20.56
C ARG A 81 3.79 -10.29 20.04
N GLN A 82 4.71 -10.66 19.15
CA GLN A 82 5.74 -9.80 18.57
C GLN A 82 5.54 -9.58 17.07
N ILE A 83 4.30 -9.73 16.58
CA ILE A 83 3.94 -9.43 15.19
C ILE A 83 3.82 -7.92 15.02
N VAL A 84 4.64 -7.34 14.15
CA VAL A 84 4.64 -5.90 13.85
C VAL A 84 3.93 -5.57 12.55
N TRP A 85 3.85 -6.52 11.61
CA TRP A 85 3.19 -6.33 10.33
C TRP A 85 1.67 -6.37 10.49
N LYS A 86 1.00 -5.35 9.96
CA LYS A 86 -0.46 -5.19 10.07
C LYS A 86 -1.14 -5.31 8.72
N ARG A 87 -2.43 -5.67 8.74
CA ARG A 87 -3.29 -5.61 7.57
C ARG A 87 -3.62 -4.17 7.22
N CYS A 88 -4.02 -3.94 5.98
CA CYS A 88 -4.47 -2.61 5.57
C CYS A 88 -5.80 -2.68 4.80
N VAL A 89 -6.50 -1.56 4.82
CA VAL A 89 -7.69 -1.29 4.02
C VAL A 89 -7.68 0.18 3.64
N ASP A 90 -8.04 0.51 2.40
CA ASP A 90 -8.01 1.91 1.96
C ASP A 90 -9.30 2.66 2.34
N MET A 91 -9.60 2.67 3.63
CA MET A 91 -10.75 3.35 4.23
C MET A 91 -10.41 3.81 5.64
N ASN A 92 -10.94 4.97 6.03
CA ASN A 92 -10.87 5.44 7.41
C ASN A 92 -11.96 4.73 8.25
N ASP A 93 -11.60 3.61 8.85
CA ASP A 93 -12.51 2.82 9.70
C ASP A 93 -11.98 2.77 11.14
N ARG A 94 -12.68 3.48 12.05
CA ARG A 94 -12.26 3.53 13.46
C ARG A 94 -12.48 2.23 14.23
N VAL A 95 -13.41 1.39 13.78
CA VAL A 95 -13.70 0.11 14.44
C VAL A 95 -12.56 -0.89 14.22
N LEU A 96 -11.83 -0.76 13.11
CA LEU A 96 -10.70 -1.63 12.79
C LEU A 96 -9.37 -1.22 13.46
N ARG A 97 -9.37 -0.19 14.31
CA ARG A 97 -8.15 0.29 15.00
C ARG A 97 -7.70 -0.60 16.15
N ASN A 98 -8.61 -1.32 16.77
CA ASN A 98 -8.30 -2.30 17.81
C ASN A 98 -9.30 -3.44 17.66
N ILE A 99 -8.83 -4.60 17.23
CA ILE A 99 -9.64 -5.78 16.95
C ILE A 99 -8.96 -7.02 17.54
N VAL A 100 -9.72 -8.08 17.67
CA VAL A 100 -9.19 -9.41 17.97
C VAL A 100 -9.33 -10.26 16.70
N VAL A 101 -8.23 -10.87 16.28
CA VAL A 101 -8.19 -11.77 15.13
C VAL A 101 -8.00 -13.22 15.58
N GLY A 102 -8.29 -14.18 14.69
CA GLY A 102 -8.10 -15.61 14.95
C GLY A 102 -9.12 -16.22 15.90
N LEU A 103 -10.26 -15.55 16.13
CA LEU A 103 -11.36 -16.11 16.92
C LEU A 103 -12.03 -17.26 16.17
N GLY A 104 -12.40 -18.30 16.92
CA GLY A 104 -13.11 -19.43 16.37
C GLY A 104 -12.45 -20.78 16.68
N ARG A 105 -12.32 -21.65 15.66
CA ARG A 105 -11.76 -22.98 15.81
C ARG A 105 -10.23 -22.96 15.75
N LYS A 106 -9.59 -24.06 16.09
CA LYS A 106 -8.13 -24.25 16.02
C LYS A 106 -7.55 -23.94 14.62
N THR A 107 -8.36 -24.09 13.58
CA THR A 107 -7.97 -23.80 12.18
C THR A 107 -8.11 -22.33 11.78
N ASP A 108 -8.67 -21.50 12.63
CA ASP A 108 -9.02 -20.12 12.30
C ASP A 108 -7.90 -19.12 12.69
N GLY A 109 -6.76 -19.64 13.12
CA GLY A 109 -5.53 -18.89 13.44
C GLY A 109 -5.25 -18.72 14.94
N MET A 110 -4.23 -17.94 15.24
CA MET A 110 -3.83 -17.62 16.62
C MET A 110 -4.58 -16.38 17.10
N VAL A 111 -5.30 -16.53 18.23
CA VAL A 111 -6.04 -15.39 18.82
C VAL A 111 -5.06 -14.33 19.33
N ARG A 112 -5.20 -13.12 18.85
CA ARG A 112 -4.40 -11.96 19.29
C ARG A 112 -5.10 -10.64 19.03
N GLU A 113 -4.66 -9.60 19.72
CA GLU A 113 -5.00 -8.23 19.37
C GLU A 113 -4.30 -7.81 18.08
N ASP A 114 -4.98 -7.11 17.22
CA ASP A 114 -4.46 -6.60 15.95
C ASP A 114 -5.18 -5.30 15.56
N HIS A 115 -4.81 -4.72 14.41
CA HIS A 115 -5.50 -3.58 13.83
C HIS A 115 -5.27 -3.50 12.32
N PHE A 116 -6.11 -2.73 11.64
CA PHE A 116 -5.90 -2.36 10.25
C PHE A 116 -5.37 -0.94 10.16
N VAL A 117 -4.33 -0.76 9.35
CA VAL A 117 -3.87 0.58 8.94
C VAL A 117 -4.55 0.97 7.63
N ILE A 118 -4.63 2.26 7.34
CA ILE A 118 -5.04 2.71 6.01
C ILE A 118 -3.94 2.38 5.00
N THR A 119 -4.29 2.02 3.76
CA THR A 119 -3.31 1.58 2.75
C THR A 119 -2.16 2.57 2.55
N VAL A 120 -2.43 3.86 2.60
CA VAL A 120 -1.39 4.91 2.49
C VAL A 120 -0.35 4.88 3.61
N ALA A 121 -0.61 4.22 4.71
CA ALA A 121 0.33 4.05 5.83
C ALA A 121 1.14 2.74 5.72
N SER A 122 0.90 1.92 4.70
CA SER A 122 1.70 0.72 4.46
C SER A 122 3.14 1.09 4.11
N GLU A 123 4.10 0.38 4.69
CA GLU A 123 5.53 0.51 4.36
C GLU A 123 5.78 0.23 2.86
N ILE A 124 4.98 -0.64 2.24
CA ILE A 124 5.08 -0.95 0.80
C ILE A 124 4.92 0.32 -0.05
N MET A 125 4.08 1.26 0.37
CA MET A 125 3.92 2.52 -0.35
C MET A 125 5.21 3.32 -0.40
N ALA A 126 5.93 3.45 0.72
CA ALA A 126 7.22 4.12 0.78
C ALA A 126 8.28 3.37 -0.03
N ILE A 127 8.29 2.05 0.04
CA ILE A 127 9.21 1.20 -0.74
C ILE A 127 8.98 1.39 -2.23
N LEU A 128 7.72 1.40 -2.68
CA LEU A 128 7.35 1.60 -4.09
C LEU A 128 7.82 2.96 -4.62
N CYS A 129 7.74 4.02 -3.79
CA CYS A 129 8.25 5.35 -4.12
C CYS A 129 9.76 5.41 -4.30
N LEU A 130 10.50 4.58 -3.58
CA LEU A 130 11.95 4.65 -3.46
C LEU A 130 12.67 3.60 -4.32
N ALA A 131 11.93 2.68 -4.93
CA ALA A 131 12.51 1.64 -5.75
C ALA A 131 12.87 2.17 -7.15
N ASP A 132 14.08 1.87 -7.60
CA ASP A 132 14.58 2.29 -8.90
C ASP A 132 14.07 1.38 -10.04
N ASP A 133 13.91 0.09 -9.75
CA ASP A 133 13.41 -0.93 -10.68
C ASP A 133 12.79 -2.11 -9.95
N LEU A 134 12.32 -3.12 -10.69
CA LEU A 134 11.71 -4.32 -10.10
C LEU A 134 12.69 -5.16 -9.27
N ALA A 135 13.96 -5.15 -9.58
CA ALA A 135 14.97 -5.90 -8.81
C ALA A 135 15.24 -5.21 -7.48
N ASP A 136 15.36 -3.89 -7.47
CA ASP A 136 15.48 -3.09 -6.25
C ASP A 136 14.20 -3.14 -5.41
N LEU A 137 13.03 -3.06 -6.05
CA LEU A 137 11.74 -3.25 -5.37
C LEU A 137 11.72 -4.58 -4.62
N LYS A 138 12.04 -5.68 -5.31
CA LYS A 138 12.09 -7.03 -4.72
C LYS A 138 13.05 -7.07 -3.52
N LYS A 139 14.25 -6.53 -3.66
CA LYS A 139 15.26 -6.48 -2.60
C LYS A 139 14.78 -5.68 -1.38
N ARG A 140 14.10 -4.56 -1.58
CA ARG A 140 13.55 -3.72 -0.49
C ARG A 140 12.39 -4.44 0.22
N LEU A 141 11.46 -5.03 -0.53
CA LEU A 141 10.34 -5.80 0.02
C LEU A 141 10.84 -6.95 0.91
N GLY A 142 11.91 -7.65 0.48
CA GLY A 142 12.48 -8.76 1.24
C GLY A 142 12.96 -8.39 2.64
N ARG A 143 13.36 -7.14 2.85
CA ARG A 143 13.88 -6.64 4.14
C ARG A 143 12.79 -6.16 5.10
N ILE A 144 11.54 -6.16 4.72
CA ILE A 144 10.43 -5.80 5.60
C ILE A 144 10.45 -6.74 6.81
N ILE A 145 10.54 -6.18 8.00
CA ILE A 145 10.42 -6.93 9.26
C ILE A 145 8.94 -7.13 9.55
N VAL A 146 8.52 -8.38 9.67
CA VAL A 146 7.11 -8.73 9.89
C VAL A 146 6.81 -9.10 11.33
N ALA A 147 7.80 -9.65 12.05
CA ALA A 147 7.67 -10.10 13.42
C ALA A 147 9.06 -10.27 14.05
N TYR A 148 9.07 -10.64 15.32
CA TYR A 148 10.26 -11.18 15.99
C TYR A 148 9.99 -12.62 16.45
N ASN A 149 11.04 -13.45 16.44
CA ASN A 149 10.95 -14.83 16.93
C ASN A 149 11.08 -14.88 18.46
N PHE A 150 10.91 -16.07 19.06
CA PHE A 150 11.03 -16.26 20.52
C PHE A 150 12.41 -15.92 21.09
N ASN A 151 13.45 -15.84 20.27
CA ASN A 151 14.80 -15.41 20.66
C ASN A 151 14.99 -13.89 20.58
N GLY A 152 14.02 -13.16 19.99
CA GLY A 152 14.09 -11.73 19.77
C GLY A 152 14.74 -11.34 18.43
N ASP A 153 15.03 -12.30 17.54
CA ASP A 153 15.56 -11.99 16.21
C ASP A 153 14.44 -11.53 15.27
N PRO A 154 14.72 -10.59 14.34
CA PRO A 154 13.74 -10.16 13.38
C PRO A 154 13.45 -11.25 12.34
N VAL A 155 12.19 -11.39 11.97
CA VAL A 155 11.72 -12.23 10.86
C VAL A 155 11.27 -11.30 9.73
N THR A 156 11.73 -11.59 8.52
CA THR A 156 11.52 -10.74 7.35
C THR A 156 10.56 -11.36 6.33
N ALA A 157 10.15 -10.56 5.34
CA ALA A 157 9.34 -11.04 4.23
C ALA A 157 10.08 -12.08 3.37
N ASP A 158 11.43 -12.01 3.29
CA ASP A 158 12.25 -13.02 2.62
C ASP A 158 12.26 -14.34 3.37
N ASP A 159 12.32 -14.32 4.70
CA ASP A 159 12.23 -15.55 5.53
C ASP A 159 10.89 -16.28 5.31
N LEU A 160 9.82 -15.53 5.07
CA LEU A 160 8.51 -16.06 4.70
C LEU A 160 8.39 -16.44 3.22
N GLN A 161 9.41 -16.19 2.40
CA GLN A 161 9.41 -16.40 0.95
C GLN A 161 8.27 -15.65 0.23
N ALA A 162 7.81 -14.51 0.77
CA ALA A 162 6.69 -13.75 0.25
C ALA A 162 7.08 -12.79 -0.90
N THR A 163 8.35 -12.44 -0.98
CA THR A 163 8.86 -11.33 -1.79
C THR A 163 8.56 -11.45 -3.28
N GLY A 164 8.64 -12.68 -3.83
CA GLY A 164 8.34 -12.91 -5.25
C GLY A 164 6.89 -12.60 -5.61
N ALA A 165 5.95 -13.08 -4.79
CA ALA A 165 4.53 -12.86 -4.98
C ALA A 165 4.14 -11.38 -4.79
N MET A 166 4.71 -10.72 -3.78
CA MET A 166 4.52 -9.29 -3.55
C MET A 166 5.01 -8.46 -4.75
N THR A 167 6.21 -8.77 -5.27
CA THR A 167 6.77 -8.09 -6.45
C THR A 167 5.88 -8.28 -7.68
N ALA A 168 5.33 -9.47 -7.88
CA ALA A 168 4.41 -9.76 -9.00
C ALA A 168 3.13 -8.92 -8.92
N LEU A 169 2.57 -8.73 -7.72
CA LEU A 169 1.40 -7.87 -7.50
C LEU A 169 1.69 -6.39 -7.78
N LEU A 170 2.92 -5.95 -7.54
CA LEU A 170 3.32 -4.54 -7.63
C LEU A 170 3.97 -4.16 -8.98
N LYS A 171 4.19 -5.13 -9.89
CA LYS A 171 4.98 -4.93 -11.12
C LYS A 171 4.50 -3.77 -12.00
N ASP A 172 3.21 -3.56 -12.10
CA ASP A 172 2.63 -2.50 -12.93
C ASP A 172 2.51 -1.18 -12.16
N ALA A 173 2.38 -1.24 -10.82
CA ALA A 173 2.29 -0.08 -9.95
C ALA A 173 3.62 0.68 -9.75
N ILE A 174 4.76 0.11 -10.16
CA ILE A 174 6.07 0.76 -10.02
C ILE A 174 6.21 1.97 -10.97
N LYS A 175 5.44 2.03 -12.04
CA LYS A 175 5.49 3.11 -13.02
C LYS A 175 4.38 4.13 -12.77
N PRO A 176 4.71 5.44 -12.81
CA PRO A 176 3.67 6.46 -12.70
C PRO A 176 2.75 6.42 -13.93
N ASN A 177 1.50 6.79 -13.72
CA ASN A 177 0.49 6.92 -14.75
C ASN A 177 0.59 8.31 -15.39
N LEU A 178 0.71 8.38 -16.72
CA LEU A 178 0.77 9.63 -17.47
C LEU A 178 -0.64 10.03 -17.91
N ILE A 179 -1.05 11.18 -17.47
CA ILE A 179 -2.36 11.79 -17.74
C ILE A 179 -2.20 13.28 -18.05
N GLN A 180 -3.28 14.04 -18.07
CA GLN A 180 -3.22 15.48 -18.36
C GLN A 180 -4.28 16.27 -17.59
N THR A 181 -4.08 17.59 -17.51
CA THR A 181 -5.11 18.53 -17.04
C THR A 181 -6.13 18.84 -18.14
N LEU A 182 -7.22 19.52 -17.75
CA LEU A 182 -8.21 20.06 -18.72
C LEU A 182 -7.55 20.95 -19.79
N GLU A 183 -6.45 21.63 -19.47
CA GLU A 183 -5.68 22.49 -20.36
C GLU A 183 -4.55 21.76 -21.09
N HIS A 184 -4.57 20.43 -21.12
CA HIS A 184 -3.56 19.59 -21.78
C HIS A 184 -2.13 19.70 -21.21
N THR A 185 -1.98 20.17 -19.98
CA THR A 185 -0.68 20.07 -19.27
C THR A 185 -0.44 18.63 -18.82
N PRO A 186 0.71 18.02 -19.17
CA PRO A 186 1.03 16.66 -18.72
C PRO A 186 1.04 16.53 -17.19
N ALA A 187 0.53 15.42 -16.68
CA ALA A 187 0.54 15.10 -15.27
C ALA A 187 0.94 13.64 -15.06
N LEU A 188 1.72 13.39 -14.02
CA LEU A 188 2.11 12.05 -13.54
C LEU A 188 1.35 11.79 -12.25
N VAL A 189 0.71 10.62 -12.14
CA VAL A 189 0.04 10.15 -10.93
C VAL A 189 0.62 8.80 -10.54
N HIS A 190 0.97 8.66 -9.27
CA HIS A 190 1.56 7.45 -8.72
C HIS A 190 1.03 7.13 -7.34
N GLY A 191 0.83 5.85 -7.03
CA GLY A 191 0.39 5.37 -5.71
C GLY A 191 1.45 5.41 -4.62
N GLY A 192 2.60 5.94 -4.93
CA GLY A 192 3.72 6.02 -4.01
C GLY A 192 4.16 7.44 -3.64
#